data_6f00cb31741088bd6f79fa63321d0043
#
_entry.id   6f00cb31741088bd6f79fa63321d0043
#
_cell.length_a   1.000
_cell.length_b   1.000
_cell.length_c   1.000
_cell.angle_alpha   90.00
_cell.angle_beta   90.00
_cell.angle_gamma   90.00
#
_symmetry.space_group_name_H-M   'P 1'
#
loop_
_entity.id
_entity.type
_entity.pdbx_description
1 polymer ?
#
loop_
_entity_poly.entity_id
_entity_poly.type
_entity_poly.pdbx_seq_one_letter_code
_entity_poly.pdbx_strand_id
1 'polypeptide(L)'
;KKKTKYYIERNLKFEEIKKKRTNTITKKIIKYDEEKVKSFIAPYWTLEYTIALSCLSKLFYQAIYICKKTYSRDYVYTESQKNTYIEEANIKYDSWESIGKTREDIAFIIYNNTMIKESNPLSKAVVAQVFGQILNETDLSTYNIETDDKLKYLVDAINYVTSN
;
A
#
# COMPACT_ATOMS: atom_id res chain seq x y z
N LYS A 1 -2.71 2.41 27.94
CA LYS A 1 -2.26 1.89 26.64
C LYS A 1 -2.14 3.07 25.67
N LYS A 2 -0.94 3.39 25.18
CA LYS A 2 -0.78 4.38 24.12
C LYS A 2 -1.53 3.86 22.89
N LYS A 3 -2.60 4.55 22.49
CA LYS A 3 -3.25 4.30 21.21
C LYS A 3 -2.21 4.50 20.13
N THR A 4 -2.00 3.50 19.27
CA THR A 4 -1.05 3.62 18.17
C THR A 4 -1.45 4.82 17.31
N LYS A 5 -0.49 5.46 16.64
CA LYS A 5 -0.74 6.56 15.71
C LYS A 5 -1.85 6.21 14.69
N TYR A 6 -1.90 4.95 14.27
CA TYR A 6 -2.93 4.35 13.48
C TYR A 6 -4.35 4.49 14.06
N TYR A 7 -4.53 4.23 15.37
CA TYR A 7 -5.82 4.32 16.05
C TYR A 7 -6.33 5.76 16.15
N ILE A 8 -5.41 6.70 16.29
CA ILE A 8 -5.74 8.13 16.33
C ILE A 8 -6.17 8.61 14.94
N GLU A 9 -5.43 8.21 13.91
CA GLU A 9 -5.71 8.60 12.53
C GLU A 9 -6.98 7.96 11.97
N ARG A 10 -7.36 6.76 12.41
CA ARG A 10 -8.63 6.10 12.04
C ARG A 10 -9.88 6.93 12.38
N ASN A 11 -9.81 7.72 13.42
CA ASN A 11 -10.94 8.52 13.89
C ASN A 11 -10.91 9.96 13.34
N LEU A 12 -9.88 10.33 12.58
CA LEU A 12 -9.84 11.63 11.89
C LEU A 12 -10.56 11.53 10.56
N LYS A 13 -11.24 12.63 10.18
CA LYS A 13 -11.79 12.76 8.83
C LYS A 13 -10.64 12.68 7.84
N PHE A 14 -10.83 11.98 6.75
CA PHE A 14 -9.81 11.71 5.74
C PHE A 14 -9.10 12.99 5.22
N GLU A 15 -9.86 14.06 5.03
CA GLU A 15 -9.34 15.35 4.60
C GLU A 15 -8.39 16.01 5.62
N GLU A 16 -8.62 15.80 6.91
CA GLU A 16 -7.71 16.29 7.96
C GLU A 16 -6.38 15.54 7.94
N ILE A 17 -6.44 14.24 7.66
CA ILE A 17 -5.24 13.40 7.50
C ILE A 17 -4.41 13.91 6.30
N LYS A 18 -5.05 14.12 5.15
CA LYS A 18 -4.41 14.67 3.95
C LYS A 18 -3.73 16.00 4.25
N LYS A 19 -4.44 16.95 4.84
CA LYS A 19 -3.91 18.29 5.14
C LYS A 19 -2.71 18.26 6.09
N LYS A 20 -2.80 17.48 7.18
CA LYS A 20 -1.69 17.31 8.13
C LYS A 20 -0.47 16.68 7.45
N ARG A 21 -0.69 15.72 6.57
CA ARG A 21 0.39 15.02 5.86
C ARG A 21 1.10 15.92 4.88
N THR A 22 0.36 16.68 4.07
CA THR A 22 0.92 17.64 3.10
C THR A 22 1.86 18.62 3.79
N ASN A 23 1.45 19.23 4.90
CA ASN A 23 2.30 20.16 5.65
C ASN A 23 3.57 19.49 6.19
N THR A 24 3.49 18.24 6.64
CA THR A 24 4.64 17.49 7.13
C THR A 24 5.61 17.13 6.01
N ILE A 25 5.10 16.75 4.85
CA ILE A 25 5.89 16.41 3.66
C ILE A 25 6.64 17.62 3.17
N THR A 26 5.95 18.74 2.98
CA THR A 26 6.58 20.00 2.52
C THR A 26 7.75 20.41 3.41
N LYS A 27 7.57 20.38 4.75
CA LYS A 27 8.64 20.68 5.70
C LYS A 27 9.84 19.74 5.59
N LYS A 28 9.59 18.45 5.33
CA LYS A 28 10.67 17.46 5.18
C LYS A 28 11.42 17.64 3.87
N ILE A 29 10.72 17.87 2.76
CA ILE A 29 11.35 18.10 1.46
C ILE A 29 12.29 19.31 1.54
N ILE A 30 11.81 20.43 2.05
CA ILE A 30 12.64 21.66 2.20
C ILE A 30 13.90 21.34 3.02
N LYS A 31 13.75 20.69 4.16
CA LYS A 31 14.87 20.38 5.04
C LYS A 31 15.94 19.51 4.36
N TYR A 32 15.55 18.50 3.60
CA TYR A 32 16.51 17.55 3.02
C TYR A 32 17.08 18.03 1.68
N ASP A 33 16.35 18.82 0.90
CA ASP A 33 16.87 19.39 -0.35
C ASP A 33 18.03 20.38 -0.06
N GLU A 34 18.07 21.01 1.13
CA GLU A 34 19.20 21.84 1.57
C GLU A 34 20.47 21.03 1.87
N GLU A 35 20.35 19.74 2.15
CA GLU A 35 21.45 18.82 2.51
C GLU A 35 22.06 18.09 1.30
N LYS A 36 21.80 18.50 0.07
CA LYS A 36 22.23 17.84 -1.20
C LYS A 36 21.71 16.39 -1.33
N VAL A 37 20.63 16.05 -0.63
CA VAL A 37 19.98 14.76 -0.68
C VAL A 37 18.60 14.91 -1.29
N LYS A 38 18.37 14.28 -2.46
CA LYS A 38 17.05 14.29 -3.08
C LYS A 38 16.09 13.39 -2.32
N SER A 39 14.95 13.95 -1.89
CA SER A 39 13.95 13.23 -1.11
C SER A 39 12.69 12.95 -1.92
N PHE A 40 12.29 11.69 -1.98
CA PHE A 40 11.06 11.24 -2.61
C PHE A 40 10.14 10.65 -1.54
N ILE A 41 9.08 11.35 -1.21
CA ILE A 41 8.22 11.02 -0.05
C ILE A 41 6.82 10.66 -0.53
N ALA A 42 6.30 9.53 -0.02
CA ALA A 42 4.91 9.12 -0.29
C ALA A 42 3.93 10.28 0.00
N PRO A 43 3.13 10.72 -0.96
CA PRO A 43 2.31 11.94 -0.85
C PRO A 43 1.15 11.80 0.13
N TYR A 44 0.75 10.56 0.44
CA TYR A 44 -0.35 10.28 1.35
C TYR A 44 0.17 9.82 2.71
N TRP A 45 -0.48 8.91 3.37
CA TRP A 45 -0.23 8.56 4.77
C TRP A 45 1.04 7.71 4.98
N THR A 46 1.07 6.52 4.37
CA THR A 46 2.21 5.59 4.39
C THR A 46 2.45 5.05 2.99
N LEU A 47 3.58 4.37 2.78
CA LEU A 47 3.84 3.68 1.51
C LEU A 47 2.73 2.68 1.19
N GLU A 48 2.35 1.85 2.16
CA GLU A 48 1.34 0.82 1.97
C GLU A 48 -0.03 1.42 1.63
N TYR A 49 -0.41 2.52 2.30
CA TYR A 49 -1.64 3.22 2.00
C TYR A 49 -1.61 3.87 0.62
N THR A 50 -0.48 4.41 0.23
CA THR A 50 -0.29 5.02 -1.09
C THR A 50 -0.40 3.98 -2.21
N ILE A 51 0.20 2.79 -2.03
CA ILE A 51 0.03 1.67 -2.96
C ILE A 51 -1.44 1.20 -3.00
N ALA A 52 -2.10 1.13 -1.86
CA ALA A 52 -3.53 0.77 -1.80
C ALA A 52 -4.46 1.78 -2.48
N LEU A 53 -4.02 3.06 -2.65
CA LEU A 53 -4.74 4.08 -3.42
C LEU A 53 -4.47 4.02 -4.92
N SER A 54 -3.37 3.40 -5.34
CA SER A 54 -2.87 3.40 -6.72
C SER A 54 -3.60 2.39 -7.61
N CYS A 55 -3.21 2.37 -8.89
CA CYS A 55 -3.65 1.35 -9.83
C CYS A 55 -3.27 -0.09 -9.41
N LEU A 56 -2.27 -0.25 -8.53
CA LEU A 56 -1.82 -1.53 -8.01
C LEU A 56 -2.62 -2.03 -6.78
N SER A 57 -3.67 -1.33 -6.39
CA SER A 57 -4.49 -1.58 -5.20
C SER A 57 -4.95 -3.04 -5.07
N LYS A 58 -5.48 -3.62 -6.15
CA LYS A 58 -6.01 -4.99 -6.18
C LYS A 58 -4.90 -6.02 -5.99
N LEU A 59 -3.77 -5.85 -6.69
CA LEU A 59 -2.61 -6.74 -6.56
C LEU A 59 -2.00 -6.65 -5.15
N PHE A 60 -1.95 -5.46 -4.59
CA PHE A 60 -1.47 -5.29 -3.22
C PHE A 60 -2.39 -5.97 -2.20
N TYR A 61 -3.71 -5.91 -2.41
CA TYR A 61 -4.65 -6.62 -1.57
C TYR A 61 -4.50 -8.13 -1.65
N GLN A 62 -4.23 -8.70 -2.84
CA GLN A 62 -3.94 -10.12 -3.01
C GLN A 62 -2.75 -10.55 -2.14
N ALA A 63 -1.65 -9.78 -2.15
CA ALA A 63 -0.49 -10.06 -1.32
C ALA A 63 -0.81 -10.06 0.19
N ILE A 64 -1.53 -9.06 0.65
CA ILE A 64 -1.98 -8.96 2.04
C ILE A 64 -2.88 -10.15 2.39
N TYR A 65 -3.78 -10.53 1.51
CA TYR A 65 -4.71 -11.64 1.73
C TYR A 65 -3.99 -12.97 1.87
N ILE A 66 -3.03 -13.27 0.98
CA ILE A 66 -2.16 -14.44 1.06
C ILE A 66 -1.42 -14.45 2.40
N CYS A 67 -0.77 -13.35 2.76
CA CYS A 67 -0.03 -13.24 4.02
C CYS A 67 -0.93 -13.48 5.24
N LYS A 68 -2.17 -12.99 5.23
CA LYS A 68 -3.13 -13.24 6.32
C LYS A 68 -3.54 -14.70 6.42
N LYS A 69 -3.78 -15.36 5.29
CA LYS A 69 -4.18 -16.79 5.25
C LYS A 69 -3.05 -17.71 5.68
N THR A 70 -1.82 -17.31 5.50
CA THR A 70 -0.63 -18.14 5.74
C THR A 70 0.17 -17.75 6.99
N TYR A 71 -0.25 -16.69 7.71
CA TYR A 71 0.42 -16.20 8.90
C TYR A 71 0.70 -17.28 9.96
N SER A 72 -0.26 -18.12 10.25
CA SER A 72 -0.13 -19.22 11.24
C SER A 72 0.75 -20.39 10.78
N ARG A 73 1.24 -20.34 9.53
CA ARG A 73 2.11 -21.35 8.90
C ARG A 73 3.43 -20.71 8.47
N ASP A 74 3.89 -19.69 9.15
CA ASP A 74 5.13 -18.96 8.82
C ASP A 74 5.19 -18.53 7.33
N TYR A 75 4.04 -18.17 6.78
CA TYR A 75 3.85 -17.75 5.38
C TYR A 75 4.15 -18.82 4.32
N VAL A 76 4.12 -20.11 4.69
CA VAL A 76 4.30 -21.21 3.73
C VAL A 76 2.98 -21.53 3.02
N TYR A 77 3.01 -21.63 1.70
CA TYR A 77 1.88 -22.00 0.84
C TYR A 77 2.36 -22.69 -0.45
N THR A 78 1.46 -23.49 -1.04
CA THR A 78 1.67 -24.07 -2.37
C THR A 78 1.16 -23.15 -3.46
N GLU A 79 1.57 -23.37 -4.70
CA GLU A 79 1.08 -22.60 -5.85
C GLU A 79 -0.45 -22.70 -6.01
N SER A 80 -1.02 -23.89 -5.80
CA SER A 80 -2.47 -24.08 -5.81
C SER A 80 -3.18 -23.26 -4.74
N GLN A 81 -2.63 -23.20 -3.54
CA GLN A 81 -3.17 -22.35 -2.47
C GLN A 81 -3.06 -20.87 -2.79
N LYS A 82 -1.95 -20.45 -3.39
CA LYS A 82 -1.77 -19.06 -3.84
C LYS A 82 -2.88 -18.66 -4.81
N ASN A 83 -3.13 -19.48 -5.85
CA ASN A 83 -4.16 -19.20 -6.83
C ASN A 83 -5.56 -19.09 -6.19
N THR A 84 -5.89 -20.03 -5.28
CA THR A 84 -7.15 -19.96 -4.52
C THR A 84 -7.26 -18.66 -3.70
N TYR A 85 -6.19 -18.26 -3.02
CA TYR A 85 -6.21 -17.03 -2.21
C TYR A 85 -6.29 -15.76 -3.07
N ILE A 86 -5.70 -15.77 -4.27
CA ILE A 86 -5.84 -14.68 -5.24
C ILE A 86 -7.31 -14.55 -5.69
N GLU A 87 -7.97 -15.66 -6.02
CA GLU A 87 -9.39 -15.67 -6.39
C GLU A 87 -10.28 -15.16 -5.26
N GLU A 88 -10.09 -15.67 -4.05
CA GLU A 88 -10.82 -15.18 -2.86
C GLU A 88 -10.61 -13.69 -2.62
N ALA A 89 -9.39 -13.20 -2.79
CA ALA A 89 -9.06 -11.79 -2.66
C ALA A 89 -9.76 -10.96 -3.74
N ASN A 90 -9.76 -11.42 -4.99
CA ASN A 90 -10.44 -10.75 -6.10
C ASN A 90 -11.95 -10.62 -5.84
N ILE A 91 -12.60 -11.71 -5.49
CA ILE A 91 -14.04 -11.71 -5.17
C ILE A 91 -14.35 -10.67 -4.09
N LYS A 92 -13.51 -10.62 -3.06
CA LYS A 92 -13.70 -9.69 -1.95
C LYS A 92 -13.45 -8.23 -2.35
N TYR A 93 -12.41 -7.98 -3.15
CA TYR A 93 -12.12 -6.65 -3.67
C TYR A 93 -13.26 -6.14 -4.56
N ASP A 94 -13.71 -6.96 -5.50
CA ASP A 94 -14.77 -6.63 -6.45
C ASP A 94 -16.12 -6.40 -5.73
N SER A 95 -16.36 -7.09 -4.62
CA SER A 95 -17.53 -6.83 -3.77
C SER A 95 -17.54 -5.42 -3.17
N TRP A 96 -16.38 -4.84 -2.87
CA TRP A 96 -16.31 -3.46 -2.38
C TRP A 96 -16.61 -2.44 -3.48
N GLU A 97 -16.12 -2.69 -4.70
CA GLU A 97 -16.42 -1.84 -5.85
C GLU A 97 -17.92 -1.92 -6.22
N SER A 98 -18.50 -3.12 -6.20
CA SER A 98 -19.92 -3.34 -6.55
C SER A 98 -20.89 -2.64 -5.61
N ILE A 99 -20.54 -2.45 -4.34
CA ILE A 99 -21.34 -1.70 -3.38
C ILE A 99 -21.01 -0.20 -3.35
N GLY A 100 -20.26 0.30 -4.34
CA GLY A 100 -19.96 1.71 -4.54
C GLY A 100 -18.95 2.32 -3.56
N LYS A 101 -18.06 1.52 -2.95
CA LYS A 101 -17.00 2.10 -2.12
C LYS A 101 -16.04 2.94 -2.96
N THR A 102 -15.65 4.08 -2.43
CA THR A 102 -14.65 4.93 -3.06
C THR A 102 -13.27 4.28 -3.02
N ARG A 103 -12.37 4.75 -3.86
CA ARG A 103 -10.98 4.27 -3.86
C ARG A 103 -10.32 4.49 -2.48
N GLU A 104 -10.61 5.58 -1.83
CA GLU A 104 -10.15 5.90 -0.49
C GLU A 104 -10.67 4.92 0.57
N ASP A 105 -11.97 4.56 0.51
CA ASP A 105 -12.56 3.58 1.41
C ASP A 105 -11.89 2.21 1.25
N ILE A 106 -11.67 1.80 0.00
CA ILE A 106 -11.01 0.53 -0.33
C ILE A 106 -9.56 0.55 0.17
N ALA A 107 -8.82 1.62 -0.10
CA ALA A 107 -7.44 1.75 0.38
C ALA A 107 -7.35 1.70 1.91
N PHE A 108 -8.33 2.29 2.60
CA PHE A 108 -8.40 2.23 4.05
C PHE A 108 -8.71 0.82 4.56
N ILE A 109 -9.61 0.09 3.89
CA ILE A 109 -9.90 -1.31 4.20
C ILE A 109 -8.64 -2.16 3.98
N ILE A 110 -7.93 -1.99 2.87
CA ILE A 110 -6.70 -2.72 2.56
C ILE A 110 -5.65 -2.45 3.64
N TYR A 111 -5.42 -1.18 3.98
CA TYR A 111 -4.49 -0.81 5.03
C TYR A 111 -4.84 -1.45 6.37
N ASN A 112 -6.13 -1.50 6.74
CA ASN A 112 -6.58 -2.20 7.94
C ASN A 112 -6.32 -3.70 7.89
N ASN A 113 -6.33 -4.30 6.70
CA ASN A 113 -6.03 -5.71 6.51
C ASN A 113 -4.54 -6.05 6.68
N THR A 114 -3.64 -5.08 6.80
CA THR A 114 -2.25 -5.32 7.22
C THR A 114 -2.13 -5.73 8.69
N MET A 115 -3.23 -5.65 9.44
CA MET A 115 -3.28 -6.02 10.85
C MET A 115 -3.91 -7.41 11.01
N ILE A 116 -3.25 -8.30 11.73
CA ILE A 116 -3.79 -9.61 12.11
C ILE A 116 -4.71 -9.47 13.33
N LYS A 117 -4.25 -8.68 14.30
CA LYS A 117 -4.99 -8.25 15.51
C LYS A 117 -4.72 -6.76 15.71
N GLU A 118 -5.50 -6.10 16.55
CA GLU A 118 -5.38 -4.64 16.79
C GLU A 118 -3.96 -4.12 17.05
N SER A 119 -3.06 -4.96 17.55
CA SER A 119 -1.68 -4.60 17.90
C SER A 119 -0.61 -5.47 17.21
N ASN A 120 -1.00 -6.36 16.31
CA ASN A 120 -0.08 -7.29 15.66
C ASN A 120 -0.14 -7.14 14.13
N PRO A 121 0.74 -6.31 13.54
CA PRO A 121 0.78 -6.15 12.10
C PRO A 121 1.38 -7.38 11.41
N LEU A 122 1.00 -7.60 10.14
CA LEU A 122 1.72 -8.49 9.23
C LEU A 122 3.17 -8.01 9.08
N SER A 123 4.08 -8.96 8.86
CA SER A 123 5.44 -8.61 8.49
C SER A 123 5.45 -7.83 7.17
N LYS A 124 5.89 -6.58 7.22
CA LYS A 124 5.99 -5.72 6.04
C LYS A 124 6.94 -6.29 4.99
N ALA A 125 8.04 -6.92 5.43
CA ALA A 125 9.01 -7.55 4.55
C ALA A 125 8.37 -8.71 3.78
N VAL A 126 7.61 -9.56 4.46
CA VAL A 126 6.92 -10.69 3.82
C VAL A 126 5.83 -10.19 2.86
N VAL A 127 5.03 -9.20 3.26
CA VAL A 127 4.03 -8.60 2.37
C VAL A 127 4.69 -8.00 1.12
N ALA A 128 5.80 -7.30 1.27
CA ALA A 128 6.54 -6.73 0.15
C ALA A 128 7.10 -7.82 -0.78
N GLN A 129 7.61 -8.92 -0.22
CA GLN A 129 8.12 -10.05 -0.99
C GLN A 129 7.01 -10.75 -1.79
N VAL A 130 5.87 -11.06 -1.15
CA VAL A 130 4.71 -11.66 -1.84
C VAL A 130 4.15 -10.72 -2.90
N PHE A 131 4.09 -9.42 -2.60
CA PHE A 131 3.65 -8.41 -3.57
C PHE A 131 4.59 -8.36 -4.78
N GLY A 132 5.92 -8.38 -4.55
CA GLY A 132 6.91 -8.43 -5.62
C GLY A 132 6.76 -9.68 -6.50
N GLN A 133 6.45 -10.83 -5.92
CA GLN A 133 6.16 -12.06 -6.68
C GLN A 133 4.93 -11.89 -7.58
N ILE A 134 3.83 -11.36 -7.03
CA ILE A 134 2.61 -11.10 -7.80
C ILE A 134 2.89 -10.13 -8.95
N LEU A 135 3.63 -9.05 -8.70
CA LEU A 135 3.98 -8.08 -9.75
C LEU A 135 4.80 -8.73 -10.86
N ASN A 136 5.76 -9.59 -10.51
CA ASN A 136 6.61 -10.28 -11.49
C ASN A 136 5.83 -11.28 -12.37
N GLU A 137 4.74 -11.81 -11.89
CA GLU A 137 3.87 -12.76 -12.61
C GLU A 137 2.71 -12.09 -13.35
N THR A 138 2.50 -10.79 -13.13
CA THR A 138 1.40 -10.02 -13.71
C THR A 138 1.89 -9.25 -14.94
N ASP A 139 1.11 -9.26 -16.02
CA ASP A 139 1.33 -8.33 -17.13
C ASP A 139 1.00 -6.90 -16.68
N LEU A 140 2.04 -6.15 -16.34
CA LEU A 140 1.92 -4.78 -15.85
C LEU A 140 1.65 -3.75 -16.96
N SER A 141 1.70 -4.13 -18.23
CA SER A 141 1.45 -3.21 -19.35
C SER A 141 0.03 -2.62 -19.34
N THR A 142 -0.91 -3.33 -18.70
CA THR A 142 -2.31 -2.88 -18.53
C THR A 142 -2.51 -1.90 -17.38
N TYR A 143 -1.47 -1.68 -16.56
CA TYR A 143 -1.51 -0.77 -15.42
C TYR A 143 -0.82 0.55 -15.77
N ASN A 144 -1.47 1.67 -15.53
CA ASN A 144 -0.93 3.01 -15.80
C ASN A 144 0.03 3.48 -14.69
N ILE A 145 1.08 2.69 -14.40
CA ILE A 145 1.99 2.93 -13.27
C ILE A 145 2.71 4.28 -13.41
N GLU A 146 3.22 4.59 -14.59
CA GLU A 146 4.00 5.82 -14.85
C GLU A 146 3.16 7.10 -14.73
N THR A 147 1.87 7.00 -15.04
CA THR A 147 0.94 8.15 -15.02
C THR A 147 0.08 8.22 -13.76
N ASP A 148 0.17 7.22 -12.88
CA ASP A 148 -0.55 7.23 -11.61
C ASP A 148 0.08 8.24 -10.65
N ASP A 149 -0.64 9.31 -10.33
CA ASP A 149 -0.21 10.38 -9.42
C ASP A 149 0.15 9.86 -8.01
N LYS A 150 -0.38 8.71 -7.60
CA LYS A 150 -0.07 8.06 -6.33
C LYS A 150 1.33 7.43 -6.33
N LEU A 151 1.79 6.96 -7.50
CA LEU A 151 3.08 6.29 -7.67
C LEU A 151 4.17 7.21 -8.20
N LYS A 152 3.82 8.41 -8.67
CA LYS A 152 4.76 9.35 -9.30
C LYS A 152 6.04 9.57 -8.51
N TYR A 153 5.98 9.67 -7.20
CA TYR A 153 7.17 9.88 -6.36
C TYR A 153 8.16 8.70 -6.42
N LEU A 154 7.66 7.45 -6.63
CA LEU A 154 8.51 6.27 -6.84
C LEU A 154 9.12 6.28 -8.24
N VAL A 155 8.32 6.59 -9.26
CA VAL A 155 8.78 6.73 -10.65
C VAL A 155 9.85 7.82 -10.73
N ASP A 156 9.61 8.98 -10.13
CA ASP A 156 10.57 10.08 -10.07
C ASP A 156 11.87 9.67 -9.34
N ALA A 157 11.77 8.89 -8.27
CA ALA A 157 12.94 8.37 -7.56
C ALA A 157 13.79 7.43 -8.42
N ILE A 158 13.14 6.50 -9.13
CA ILE A 158 13.80 5.57 -10.04
C ILE A 158 14.47 6.35 -11.18
N ASN A 159 13.75 7.25 -11.83
CA ASN A 159 14.27 8.05 -12.93
C ASN A 159 15.48 8.89 -12.48
N TYR A 160 15.44 9.44 -11.27
CA TYR A 160 16.56 10.22 -10.73
C TYR A 160 17.85 9.40 -10.59
N VAL A 161 17.76 8.14 -10.17
CA VAL A 161 18.96 7.29 -10.00
C VAL A 161 19.40 6.59 -11.28
N THR A 162 18.52 6.47 -12.27
CA THR A 162 18.82 5.83 -13.56
C THR A 162 19.24 6.83 -14.65
N SER A 163 18.98 8.13 -14.45
CA SER A 163 19.31 9.19 -15.42
C SER A 163 20.67 9.86 -15.14
N ASN A 164 21.36 9.45 -14.10
CA ASN A 164 22.73 9.84 -13.75
C ASN A 164 23.65 8.66 -14.01
#